data_3bdba38f1ec734f9ddbe38734028a63a
#
_entry.id   3bdba38f1ec734f9ddbe38734028a63a
#
_cell.length_a   1.000
_cell.length_b   1.000
_cell.length_c   1.000
_cell.angle_alpha   90.00
_cell.angle_beta   90.00
_cell.angle_gamma   90.00
#
_symmetry.space_group_name_H-M   'P 1'
#
loop_
_entity.id
_entity.type
_entity.pdbx_description
1 polymer ?
#
loop_
_entity_poly.entity_id
_entity_poly.type
_entity_poly.pdbx_seq_one_letter_code
_entity_poly.pdbx_strand_id
1 'polypeptide(L)' 'MKSYTAKEIVAILIANGFELQRSKGSHHIYVNRSNGKRTVVPMHAKDLKKGTLHGILKQAGIDLSDSQ' A
#
# COMPACT_ATOMS: atom_id res chain seq x y z
N MET A 1 -14.66 10.28 -1.25
CA MET A 1 -13.31 9.70 -1.19
C MET A 1 -13.09 8.74 -2.33
N LYS A 2 -11.96 8.83 -2.98
CA LYS A 2 -11.67 7.99 -4.11
C LYS A 2 -11.37 6.54 -3.70
N SER A 3 -11.90 5.59 -4.47
CA SER A 3 -11.56 4.17 -4.30
C SER A 3 -10.22 3.89 -4.97
N TYR A 4 -9.49 2.95 -4.41
CA TYR A 4 -8.21 2.53 -4.97
C TYR A 4 -8.20 1.03 -5.18
N THR A 5 -7.64 0.59 -6.30
CA THR A 5 -7.38 -0.83 -6.51
C THR A 5 -6.06 -1.18 -5.85
N ALA A 6 -5.82 -2.49 -5.68
CA ALA A 6 -4.55 -2.95 -5.14
C ALA A 6 -3.38 -2.47 -6.01
N LYS A 7 -3.54 -2.51 -7.34
CA LYS A 7 -2.49 -2.06 -8.26
C LYS A 7 -2.19 -0.58 -8.08
N GLU A 8 -3.22 0.23 -7.88
CA GLU A 8 -3.03 1.66 -7.69
C GLU A 8 -2.27 1.95 -6.40
N ILE A 9 -2.61 1.23 -5.34
CA ILE A 9 -1.92 1.41 -4.07
C ILE A 9 -0.46 0.96 -4.16
N VAL A 10 -0.19 -0.12 -4.89
CA VAL A 10 1.18 -0.58 -5.11
C VAL A 10 1.99 0.49 -5.84
N ALA A 11 1.40 1.11 -6.86
CA ALA A 11 2.08 2.19 -7.59
C ALA A 11 2.43 3.34 -6.64
N ILE A 12 1.52 3.69 -5.74
CA ILE A 12 1.77 4.74 -4.76
C ILE A 12 2.89 4.35 -3.81
N LEU A 13 2.89 3.09 -3.35
CA LEU A 13 3.94 2.60 -2.46
C LEU A 13 5.30 2.66 -3.14
N ILE A 14 5.39 2.21 -4.38
CA ILE A 14 6.64 2.22 -5.12
C ILE A 14 7.12 3.66 -5.33
N ALA A 15 6.20 4.57 -5.64
CA ALA A 15 6.56 5.97 -5.81
C ALA A 15 7.09 6.60 -4.51
N ASN A 16 6.75 5.99 -3.37
CA ASN A 16 7.20 6.48 -2.07
C ASN A 16 8.37 5.69 -1.49
N GLY A 17 9.07 4.93 -2.33
CA GLY A 17 10.29 4.25 -1.90
C GLY A 17 10.09 2.84 -1.40
N PHE A 18 8.89 2.29 -1.54
CA PHE A 18 8.64 0.92 -1.14
C PHE A 18 8.99 -0.04 -2.26
N GLU A 19 9.37 -1.24 -1.90
CA GLU A 19 9.64 -2.30 -2.87
C GLU A 19 9.04 -3.61 -2.37
N LEU A 20 8.76 -4.52 -3.28
CA LEU A 20 8.21 -5.81 -2.93
C LEU A 20 9.27 -6.62 -2.20
N GLN A 21 8.98 -7.00 -0.97
CA GLN A 21 9.88 -7.82 -0.18
C GLN A 21 9.62 -9.30 -0.43
N ARG A 22 8.35 -9.70 -0.41
CA ARG A 22 7.96 -11.07 -0.67
C ARG A 22 6.46 -11.12 -0.93
N SER A 23 6.03 -12.18 -1.57
CA SER A 23 4.61 -12.45 -1.76
C SER A 23 4.27 -13.78 -1.13
N LYS A 24 3.09 -13.84 -0.52
CA LYS A 24 2.58 -15.06 0.06
C LYS A 24 1.13 -15.19 -0.40
N GLY A 25 0.92 -16.02 -1.42
CA GLY A 25 -0.37 -16.11 -2.06
C GLY A 25 -0.75 -14.77 -2.65
N SER A 26 -1.91 -14.27 -2.31
CA SER A 26 -2.40 -12.98 -2.81
C SER A 26 -1.95 -11.79 -1.95
N HIS A 27 -1.20 -12.05 -0.88
CA HIS A 27 -0.69 -10.97 -0.02
C HIS A 27 0.73 -10.62 -0.40
N HIS A 28 0.96 -9.37 -0.80
CA HIS A 28 2.28 -8.88 -1.17
C HIS A 28 2.80 -7.95 -0.08
N ILE A 29 3.98 -8.23 0.42
CA ILE A 29 4.60 -7.45 1.50
C ILE A 29 5.56 -6.45 0.88
N TYR A 30 5.34 -5.18 1.16
CA TYR A 30 6.19 -4.08 0.67
C TYR A 30 6.94 -3.47 1.84
N VAL A 31 8.19 -3.12 1.59
CA VAL A 31 9.05 -2.55 2.62
C VAL A 31 9.75 -1.32 2.08
N ASN A 32 9.90 -0.31 2.93
CA ASN A 32 10.70 0.86 2.64
C ASN A 32 11.98 0.76 3.45
N ARG A 33 13.08 0.46 2.77
CA ARG A 33 14.35 0.23 3.44
C ARG A 33 14.93 1.49 4.06
N SER A 34 14.50 2.66 3.59
CA SER A 34 14.99 3.92 4.12
C SER A 34 14.50 4.19 5.55
N ASN A 35 13.27 3.79 5.86
CA ASN A 35 12.70 4.08 7.16
C ASN A 35 12.22 2.84 7.91
N GLY A 36 12.36 1.65 7.31
CA GLY A 36 11.96 0.40 7.94
C GLY A 36 10.46 0.16 7.97
N LYS A 37 9.67 1.00 7.35
CA LYS A 37 8.22 0.81 7.33
C LYS A 37 7.85 -0.33 6.39
N ARG A 38 6.79 -1.04 6.74
CA ARG A 38 6.36 -2.21 5.99
C ARG A 38 4.85 -2.30 6.01
N THR A 39 4.29 -2.76 4.90
CA THR A 39 2.85 -2.95 4.80
C THR A 39 2.53 -4.14 3.90
N VAL A 40 1.31 -4.65 4.02
CA VAL A 40 0.85 -5.81 3.26
C VAL A 40 -0.34 -5.38 2.41
N VAL A 41 -0.30 -5.72 1.13
CA VAL A 41 -1.37 -5.39 0.19
C VAL A 41 -2.06 -6.67 -0.29
N PRO A 42 -3.39 -6.80 -0.11
CA PRO A 42 -4.13 -7.96 -0.62
C PRO A 42 -4.39 -7.79 -2.11
N MET A 43 -3.56 -8.41 -2.93
CA MET A 43 -3.57 -8.21 -4.37
C MET A 43 -4.78 -8.80 -5.09
N HIS A 44 -5.53 -9.68 -4.44
CA HIS A 44 -6.73 -10.25 -5.06
C HIS A 44 -7.92 -9.29 -5.03
N ALA A 45 -7.85 -8.24 -4.27
CA ALA A 45 -8.95 -7.29 -4.15
C ALA A 45 -8.99 -6.36 -5.34
N LYS A 46 -10.15 -6.22 -5.97
CA LYS A 46 -10.33 -5.28 -7.07
C LYS A 46 -10.31 -3.86 -6.53
N ASP A 47 -11.11 -3.62 -5.49
CA ASP A 47 -11.14 -2.33 -4.82
C ASP A 47 -10.85 -2.56 -3.36
N LEU A 48 -9.95 -1.76 -2.82
CA LEU A 48 -9.62 -1.85 -1.41
C LEU A 48 -10.70 -1.17 -0.59
N LYS A 49 -11.17 -1.84 0.43
CA LYS A 49 -12.13 -1.25 1.34
C LYS A 49 -11.45 -0.10 2.08
N LYS A 50 -12.26 0.89 2.45
CA LYS A 50 -11.77 2.09 3.10
C LYS A 50 -10.87 1.78 4.31
N GLY A 51 -11.30 0.85 5.16
CA GLY A 51 -10.50 0.49 6.34
C GLY A 51 -9.18 -0.16 5.98
N THR A 52 -9.20 -1.06 5.00
CA THR A 52 -7.98 -1.72 4.54
C THR A 52 -7.02 -0.71 3.93
N LEU A 53 -7.54 0.15 3.07
CA LEU A 53 -6.75 1.20 2.44
C LEU A 53 -6.11 2.10 3.48
N HIS A 54 -6.92 2.55 4.44
CA HIS A 54 -6.43 3.42 5.51
C HIS A 54 -5.31 2.75 6.31
N GLY A 55 -5.49 1.46 6.62
CA GLY A 55 -4.48 0.71 7.36
C GLY A 55 -3.17 0.61 6.61
N ILE A 56 -3.23 0.33 5.29
CA ILE A 56 -2.03 0.24 4.45
C ILE A 56 -1.30 1.57 4.46
N LEU A 57 -2.01 2.66 4.22
CA LEU A 57 -1.40 3.98 4.15
C LEU A 57 -0.81 4.39 5.50
N LYS A 58 -1.50 4.06 6.58
CA LYS A 58 -1.02 4.37 7.91
C LYS A 58 0.27 3.61 8.23
N GLN A 59 0.32 2.33 7.89
CA GLN A 59 1.52 1.52 8.10
C GLN A 59 2.68 2.04 7.26
N ALA A 60 2.38 2.51 6.06
CA ALA A 60 3.39 3.04 5.15
C ALA A 60 3.81 4.47 5.48
N GLY A 61 3.05 5.14 6.33
CA GLY A 61 3.33 6.53 6.65
C GLY A 61 3.00 7.49 5.53
N ILE A 62 2.06 7.11 4.66
CA ILE A 62 1.66 7.91 3.52
C ILE A 62 0.32 8.58 3.81
N ASP A 63 0.26 9.87 3.58
CA ASP A 63 -0.97 10.63 3.76
C ASP A 63 -1.43 11.18 2.43
N LEU A 64 -2.45 10.55 1.85
CA LEU A 64 -2.98 10.96 0.57
C LEU A 64 -3.83 12.21 0.64
N SER A 65 -4.28 12.59 1.82
CA SER A 65 -5.10 13.80 1.95
C SER A 65 -4.32 15.06 1.58
N ASP A 66 -3.00 15.00 1.67
CA ASP A 66 -2.14 16.13 1.32
C ASP A 66 -1.85 16.18 -0.18
N SER A 67 -2.31 15.20 -0.92
CA SER A 67 -2.03 15.09 -2.36
C SER A 67 -3.01 15.84 -3.22
N GLN A 68 -3.95 16.54 -2.64
CA GLN A 68 -5.03 17.17 -3.37
C GLN A 68 -4.74 18.56 -3.84
#